data_ea7f6acb5c56f529b5356e57f0947ee3
#
_entry.id   ea7f6acb5c56f529b5356e57f0947ee3
#
_cell.length_a   1.000
_cell.length_b   1.000
_cell.length_c   1.000
_cell.angle_alpha   90.00
_cell.angle_beta   90.00
_cell.angle_gamma   90.00
#
_symmetry.space_group_name_H-M   'P 1'
#
loop_
_entity.id
_entity.type
_entity.pdbx_description
1 polymer ?
#
loop_
_entity_poly.entity_id
_entity_poly.type
_entity_poly.pdbx_seq_one_letter_code
_entity_poly.pdbx_strand_id
1 'polypeptide(L)'
;MAKHVRMSPQKVRLVVDLIRGQKAEYALQILRYTRKRAARDIEKVLLSAIANAERKAEDAGESLDVDRLFVSRCFVNEGSRWKRLRPAPMGRAFRYQKRTSHIVVAVAEHHMAAQERAAAAAAEAEAHKGVKGAVKKARRALAGKKPATKKSKK
;
A
#
# COMPACT_ATOMS: atom_id res chain seq x y z
N MET A 1 -9.53 1.22 11.08
CA MET A 1 -9.24 1.49 12.51
C MET A 1 -10.28 0.82 13.39
N ALA A 2 -9.87 0.03 14.40
CA ALA A 2 -10.77 -0.51 15.42
C ALA A 2 -10.50 0.14 16.77
N LYS A 3 -11.55 0.66 17.42
CA LYS A 3 -11.47 1.33 18.71
C LYS A 3 -11.98 0.40 19.82
N HIS A 4 -11.45 0.56 21.05
CA HIS A 4 -11.88 -0.12 22.27
C HIS A 4 -11.88 -1.66 22.24
N VAL A 5 -10.92 -2.25 21.51
CA VAL A 5 -10.74 -3.70 21.50
C VAL A 5 -10.36 -4.17 22.90
N ARG A 6 -11.09 -5.15 23.45
CA ARG A 6 -10.91 -5.65 24.84
C ARG A 6 -9.69 -6.57 24.98
N MET A 7 -8.52 -6.01 24.64
CA MET A 7 -7.25 -6.71 24.68
C MET A 7 -6.12 -5.77 25.13
N SER A 8 -5.10 -6.32 25.79
CA SER A 8 -3.94 -5.53 26.17
C SER A 8 -3.14 -5.10 24.96
N PRO A 9 -2.71 -3.83 24.84
CA PRO A 9 -1.95 -3.32 23.69
C PRO A 9 -0.65 -4.07 23.46
N GLN A 10 0.05 -4.50 24.51
CA GLN A 10 1.27 -5.30 24.36
C GLN A 10 1.04 -6.63 23.62
N LYS A 11 -0.09 -7.32 23.91
CA LYS A 11 -0.42 -8.59 23.24
C LYS A 11 -0.79 -8.37 21.78
N VAL A 12 -1.43 -7.24 21.46
CA VAL A 12 -1.80 -6.88 20.09
C VAL A 12 -0.57 -6.46 19.28
N ARG A 13 0.36 -5.70 19.87
CA ARG A 13 1.61 -5.27 19.22
C ARG A 13 2.42 -6.46 18.69
N LEU A 14 2.52 -7.54 19.44
CA LEU A 14 3.22 -8.76 18.99
C LEU A 14 2.69 -9.33 17.67
N VAL A 15 1.41 -9.15 17.38
CA VAL A 15 0.82 -9.63 16.12
C VAL A 15 0.92 -8.57 15.02
N VAL A 16 0.75 -7.30 15.38
CA VAL A 16 0.89 -6.18 14.45
C VAL A 16 2.31 -6.09 13.88
N ASP A 17 3.33 -6.38 14.69
CA ASP A 17 4.72 -6.36 14.24
C ASP A 17 5.03 -7.44 13.19
N LEU A 18 4.27 -8.55 13.13
CA LEU A 18 4.43 -9.60 12.11
C LEU A 18 3.98 -9.16 10.72
N ILE A 19 3.02 -8.24 10.64
CA ILE A 19 2.41 -7.80 9.37
C ILE A 19 2.97 -6.45 8.88
N ARG A 20 3.83 -5.81 9.65
CA ARG A 20 4.36 -4.50 9.30
C ARG A 20 5.24 -4.58 8.05
N GLY A 21 4.95 -3.74 7.05
CA GLY A 21 5.70 -3.67 5.78
C GLY A 21 5.47 -4.84 4.84
N GLN A 22 4.57 -5.78 5.17
CA GLN A 22 4.25 -6.92 4.31
C GLN A 22 3.20 -6.55 3.26
N LYS A 23 3.19 -7.29 2.14
CA LYS A 23 2.09 -7.22 1.17
C LYS A 23 0.77 -7.56 1.84
N ALA A 24 -0.32 -6.91 1.44
CA ALA A 24 -1.63 -7.05 2.07
C ALA A 24 -2.14 -8.50 2.05
N GLU A 25 -1.98 -9.20 0.93
CA GLU A 25 -2.36 -10.59 0.78
C GLU A 25 -1.55 -11.51 1.73
N TYR A 26 -0.23 -11.35 1.76
CA TYR A 26 0.65 -12.13 2.64
C TYR A 26 0.36 -11.85 4.12
N ALA A 27 0.08 -10.60 4.47
CA ALA A 27 -0.34 -10.20 5.83
C ALA A 27 -1.63 -10.91 6.25
N LEU A 28 -2.62 -11.06 5.35
CA LEU A 28 -3.84 -11.83 5.61
C LEU A 28 -3.54 -13.32 5.87
N GLN A 29 -2.66 -13.92 5.09
CA GLN A 29 -2.23 -15.31 5.30
C GLN A 29 -1.57 -15.48 6.68
N ILE A 30 -0.61 -14.62 7.03
CA ILE A 30 0.04 -14.64 8.35
C ILE A 30 -1.00 -14.56 9.48
N LEU A 31 -1.98 -13.68 9.37
CA LEU A 31 -3.02 -13.49 10.38
C LEU A 31 -3.92 -14.72 10.52
N ARG A 32 -4.30 -15.39 9.43
CA ARG A 32 -5.11 -16.63 9.44
C ARG A 32 -4.41 -17.78 10.14
N TYR A 33 -3.10 -17.94 9.92
CA TYR A 33 -2.30 -19.01 10.55
C TYR A 33 -1.86 -18.69 11.98
N THR A 34 -1.96 -17.43 12.40
CA THR A 34 -1.54 -17.00 13.74
C THR A 34 -2.59 -17.42 14.79
N ARG A 35 -2.21 -18.30 15.74
CA ARG A 35 -3.10 -18.84 16.79
C ARG A 35 -3.48 -17.82 17.88
N LYS A 36 -2.99 -16.57 17.83
CA LYS A 36 -3.28 -15.54 18.83
C LYS A 36 -4.65 -14.91 18.56
N ARG A 37 -5.47 -14.76 19.63
CA ARG A 37 -6.81 -14.16 19.53
C ARG A 37 -6.81 -12.78 18.84
N ALA A 38 -5.75 -11.98 19.04
CA ALA A 38 -5.58 -10.67 18.42
C ALA A 38 -5.60 -10.71 16.89
N ALA A 39 -5.17 -11.83 16.28
CA ALA A 39 -5.08 -11.96 14.83
C ALA A 39 -6.44 -11.77 14.15
N ARG A 40 -7.51 -12.35 14.70
CA ARG A 40 -8.88 -12.22 14.15
C ARG A 40 -9.38 -10.76 14.13
N ASP A 41 -9.06 -10.01 15.18
CA ASP A 41 -9.49 -8.61 15.26
C ASP A 41 -8.68 -7.74 14.27
N ILE A 42 -7.39 -8.03 14.11
CA ILE A 42 -6.49 -7.35 13.17
C ILE A 42 -6.85 -7.70 11.72
N GLU A 43 -7.17 -8.97 11.43
CA GLU A 43 -7.61 -9.44 10.10
C GLU A 43 -8.84 -8.63 9.62
N LYS A 44 -9.85 -8.47 10.48
CA LYS A 44 -11.04 -7.66 10.15
C LYS A 44 -10.68 -6.20 9.83
N VAL A 45 -9.74 -5.62 10.59
CA VAL A 45 -9.29 -4.25 10.35
C VAL A 45 -8.53 -4.13 9.04
N LEU A 46 -7.70 -5.13 8.71
CA LEU A 46 -6.95 -5.15 7.46
C LEU A 46 -7.89 -5.31 6.25
N LEU A 47 -8.85 -6.24 6.29
CA LEU A 47 -9.88 -6.39 5.25
C LEU A 47 -10.67 -5.09 5.03
N SER A 48 -11.07 -4.43 6.12
CA SER A 48 -11.73 -3.12 6.04
C SER A 48 -10.80 -2.04 5.45
N ALA A 49 -9.49 -2.11 5.67
CA ALA A 49 -8.54 -1.16 5.11
C ALA A 49 -8.36 -1.35 3.60
N ILE A 50 -8.34 -2.60 3.12
CA ILE A 50 -8.28 -2.97 1.70
C ILE A 50 -9.55 -2.47 0.99
N ALA A 51 -10.73 -2.83 1.48
CA ALA A 51 -12.00 -2.39 0.90
C ALA A 51 -12.16 -0.85 0.87
N ASN A 52 -11.62 -0.15 1.89
CA ASN A 52 -11.60 1.31 1.88
C ASN A 52 -10.61 1.90 0.86
N ALA A 53 -9.52 1.19 0.55
CA ALA A 53 -8.58 1.61 -0.49
C ALA A 53 -9.20 1.44 -1.88
N GLU A 54 -9.84 0.29 -2.14
CA GLU A 54 -10.59 0.01 -3.37
C GLU A 54 -11.65 1.09 -3.64
N ARG A 55 -12.49 1.36 -2.63
CA ARG A 55 -13.55 2.36 -2.77
C ARG A 55 -13.01 3.77 -3.03
N LYS A 56 -11.90 4.13 -2.40
CA LYS A 56 -11.27 5.44 -2.65
C LYS A 56 -10.71 5.55 -4.06
N ALA A 57 -10.17 4.47 -4.60
CA ALA A 57 -9.68 4.43 -5.97
C ALA A 57 -10.85 4.53 -6.97
N GLU A 58 -11.95 3.81 -6.73
CA GLU A 58 -13.17 3.92 -7.51
C GLU A 58 -13.72 5.35 -7.49
N ASP A 59 -13.82 5.99 -6.31
CA ASP A 59 -14.28 7.37 -6.17
C ASP A 59 -13.36 8.38 -6.89
N ALA A 60 -12.05 8.08 -6.99
CA ALA A 60 -11.07 8.88 -7.72
C ALA A 60 -11.00 8.58 -9.22
N GLY A 61 -11.66 7.50 -9.69
CA GLY A 61 -11.58 7.02 -11.06
C GLY A 61 -10.22 6.39 -11.41
N GLU A 62 -9.47 5.96 -10.41
CA GLU A 62 -8.18 5.30 -10.57
C GLU A 62 -8.33 3.77 -10.46
N SER A 63 -7.58 3.03 -11.26
CA SER A 63 -7.50 1.57 -11.13
C SER A 63 -6.49 1.19 -10.04
N LEU A 64 -6.97 0.59 -8.95
CA LEU A 64 -6.13 0.08 -7.86
C LEU A 64 -5.81 -1.39 -8.07
N ASP A 65 -4.55 -1.74 -8.04
CA ASP A 65 -4.06 -3.12 -8.06
C ASP A 65 -3.98 -3.64 -6.61
N VAL A 66 -4.91 -4.50 -6.21
CA VAL A 66 -4.99 -5.04 -4.84
C VAL A 66 -3.73 -5.84 -4.47
N ASP A 67 -3.13 -6.54 -5.45
CA ASP A 67 -1.93 -7.36 -5.27
C ASP A 67 -0.67 -6.53 -4.97
N ARG A 68 -0.72 -5.24 -5.27
CA ARG A 68 0.36 -4.28 -4.99
C ARG A 68 0.22 -3.54 -3.68
N LEU A 69 -0.89 -3.75 -2.99
CA LEU A 69 -1.10 -3.13 -1.68
C LEU A 69 -0.14 -3.71 -0.64
N PHE A 70 0.40 -2.85 0.19
CA PHE A 70 1.21 -3.25 1.34
C PHE A 70 0.79 -2.49 2.60
N VAL A 71 1.11 -3.05 3.75
CA VAL A 71 0.83 -2.46 5.06
C VAL A 71 1.87 -1.36 5.34
N SER A 72 1.53 -0.11 5.04
CA SER A 72 2.43 1.04 5.19
C SER A 72 2.62 1.43 6.65
N ARG A 73 1.52 1.50 7.42
CA ARG A 73 1.55 1.86 8.84
C ARG A 73 0.64 0.94 9.63
N CYS A 74 1.17 0.35 10.68
CA CYS A 74 0.38 -0.39 11.64
C CYS A 74 0.90 -0.11 13.05
N PHE A 75 -0.01 0.31 13.94
CA PHE A 75 0.32 0.60 15.33
C PHE A 75 -0.87 0.38 16.24
N VAL A 76 -0.59 0.25 17.52
CA VAL A 76 -1.57 -0.02 18.57
C VAL A 76 -1.42 1.01 19.68
N ASN A 77 -2.48 1.78 19.86
CA ASN A 77 -2.59 2.76 20.94
C ASN A 77 -3.27 2.17 22.17
N GLU A 78 -2.96 2.69 23.32
CA GLU A 78 -3.64 2.32 24.58
C GLU A 78 -5.02 2.98 24.62
N GLY A 79 -6.01 2.17 24.99
CA GLY A 79 -7.36 2.65 25.26
C GLY A 79 -7.63 2.79 26.76
N SER A 80 -8.90 2.97 27.11
CA SER A 80 -9.36 3.10 28.49
C SER A 80 -8.94 1.90 29.37
N ARG A 81 -8.58 2.19 30.60
CA ARG A 81 -8.16 1.20 31.61
C ARG A 81 -9.21 1.12 32.69
N TRP A 82 -9.80 -0.05 32.87
CA TRP A 82 -10.82 -0.28 33.90
C TRP A 82 -10.18 -0.91 35.12
N LYS A 83 -10.22 -0.20 36.24
CA LYS A 83 -9.74 -0.69 37.53
C LYS A 83 -10.68 -1.77 38.07
N ARG A 84 -10.12 -2.87 38.57
CA ARG A 84 -10.85 -3.98 39.19
C ARG A 84 -10.08 -4.45 40.43
N LEU A 85 -10.80 -5.08 41.34
CA LEU A 85 -10.24 -5.69 42.55
C LEU A 85 -10.27 -7.21 42.39
N ARG A 86 -9.28 -7.86 42.93
CA ARG A 86 -9.22 -9.32 43.07
C ARG A 86 -9.02 -9.64 44.53
N PRO A 87 -9.86 -10.48 45.13
CA PRO A 87 -9.70 -10.88 46.52
C PRO A 87 -8.40 -11.68 46.70
N ALA A 88 -7.77 -11.52 47.84
CA ALA A 88 -6.56 -12.19 48.21
C ALA A 88 -6.71 -12.72 49.67
N PRO A 89 -5.84 -13.70 50.09
CA PRO A 89 -5.83 -14.25 51.45
C PRO A 89 -5.68 -13.16 52.52
N MET A 90 -6.16 -13.43 53.72
CA MET A 90 -6.07 -12.56 54.88
C MET A 90 -6.82 -11.20 54.71
N GLY A 91 -7.97 -11.19 54.00
CA GLY A 91 -8.73 -9.96 53.82
C GLY A 91 -8.11 -8.89 52.91
N ARG A 92 -7.01 -9.23 52.21
CA ARG A 92 -6.34 -8.31 51.27
C ARG A 92 -7.05 -8.27 49.95
N ALA A 93 -6.86 -7.19 49.18
CA ALA A 93 -7.35 -7.05 47.82
C ALA A 93 -6.27 -6.51 46.90
N PHE A 94 -6.08 -7.18 45.76
CA PHE A 94 -5.16 -6.75 44.71
C PHE A 94 -5.89 -5.95 43.65
N ARG A 95 -5.34 -4.78 43.31
CA ARG A 95 -5.83 -3.96 42.21
C ARG A 95 -5.27 -4.48 40.88
N TYR A 96 -6.12 -4.70 39.90
CA TYR A 96 -5.69 -5.00 38.55
C TYR A 96 -6.45 -4.13 37.53
N GLN A 97 -5.91 -4.03 36.32
CA GLN A 97 -6.48 -3.21 35.25
C GLN A 97 -6.89 -4.08 34.06
N LYS A 98 -8.14 -3.98 33.63
CA LYS A 98 -8.55 -4.48 32.30
C LYS A 98 -8.26 -3.38 31.29
N ARG A 99 -7.25 -3.65 30.41
CA ARG A 99 -6.81 -2.71 29.39
C ARG A 99 -7.58 -2.92 28.09
N THR A 100 -7.83 -1.85 27.38
CA THR A 100 -8.32 -1.87 26.01
C THR A 100 -7.26 -1.28 25.07
N SER A 101 -7.40 -1.51 23.77
CA SER A 101 -6.48 -1.02 22.77
C SER A 101 -7.23 -0.49 21.55
N HIS A 102 -6.59 0.39 20.81
CA HIS A 102 -7.02 0.89 19.51
C HIS A 102 -6.04 0.39 18.46
N ILE A 103 -6.54 -0.25 17.41
CA ILE A 103 -5.74 -0.82 16.33
C ILE A 103 -5.90 0.08 15.11
N VAL A 104 -4.79 0.54 14.57
CA VAL A 104 -4.75 1.32 13.33
C VAL A 104 -3.91 0.58 12.31
N VAL A 105 -4.48 0.34 11.14
CA VAL A 105 -3.81 -0.24 9.98
C VAL A 105 -4.07 0.68 8.80
N ALA A 106 -3.03 1.06 8.10
CA ALA A 106 -3.07 1.80 6.85
C ALA A 106 -2.37 0.99 5.77
N VAL A 107 -3.01 0.88 4.63
CA VAL A 107 -2.47 0.27 3.42
C VAL A 107 -2.13 1.35 2.41
N ALA A 108 -1.14 1.11 1.58
CA ALA A 108 -0.76 1.98 0.48
C ALA A 108 -0.25 1.12 -0.68
N GLU A 109 -0.27 1.64 -1.88
CA GLU A 109 0.42 1.03 -3.01
C GLU A 109 1.94 1.15 -2.84
N HIS A 110 2.67 0.16 -3.31
CA HIS A 110 4.13 0.16 -3.26
C HIS A 110 4.69 1.26 -4.17
N HIS A 111 5.34 2.24 -3.59
CA HIS A 111 5.84 3.44 -4.28
C HIS A 111 6.83 3.11 -5.43
N MET A 112 7.49 1.94 -5.38
CA MET A 112 8.39 1.46 -6.44
C MET A 112 7.66 1.25 -7.76
N ALA A 113 6.42 0.76 -7.75
CA ALA A 113 5.64 0.56 -8.97
C ALA A 113 5.22 1.89 -9.63
N ALA A 114 5.01 2.94 -8.86
CA ALA A 114 4.73 4.28 -9.40
C ALA A 114 5.99 4.89 -10.05
N GLN A 115 7.17 4.67 -9.48
CA GLN A 115 8.44 5.09 -10.06
C GLN A 115 8.80 4.29 -11.31
N GLU A 116 8.56 2.97 -11.32
CA GLU A 116 8.76 2.12 -12.49
C GLU A 116 7.80 2.48 -13.62
N ARG A 117 6.52 2.75 -13.32
CA ARG A 117 5.55 3.23 -14.31
C ARG A 117 5.92 4.61 -14.86
N ALA A 118 6.36 5.52 -13.99
CA ALA A 118 6.84 6.84 -14.42
C ALA A 118 8.12 6.72 -15.27
N ALA A 119 9.04 5.84 -14.91
CA ALA A 119 10.24 5.57 -15.68
C ALA A 119 9.92 4.88 -17.03
N ALA A 120 9.02 3.91 -17.05
CA ALA A 120 8.55 3.25 -18.26
C ALA A 120 7.83 4.23 -19.19
N ALA A 121 6.93 5.04 -18.68
CA ALA A 121 6.23 6.08 -19.44
C ALA A 121 7.19 7.17 -19.97
N ALA A 122 8.21 7.52 -19.19
CA ALA A 122 9.26 8.44 -19.64
C ALA A 122 10.11 7.83 -20.78
N ALA A 123 10.48 6.54 -20.64
CA ALA A 123 11.22 5.82 -21.67
C ALA A 123 10.41 5.66 -22.97
N GLU A 124 9.12 5.36 -22.90
CA GLU A 124 8.23 5.32 -24.06
C GLU A 124 8.07 6.70 -24.73
N ALA A 125 7.96 7.76 -23.94
CA ALA A 125 7.88 9.13 -24.45
C ALA A 125 9.18 9.56 -25.15
N GLU A 126 10.34 9.13 -24.68
CA GLU A 126 11.64 9.37 -25.34
C GLU A 126 11.78 8.56 -26.62
N ALA A 127 11.39 7.28 -26.63
CA ALA A 127 11.36 6.44 -27.82
C ALA A 127 10.48 7.05 -28.92
N HIS A 128 9.29 7.56 -28.57
CA HIS A 128 8.41 8.24 -29.52
C HIS A 128 9.00 9.57 -30.06
N LYS A 129 9.74 10.32 -29.23
CA LYS A 129 10.46 11.51 -29.70
C LYS A 129 11.60 11.17 -30.67
N GLY A 130 12.34 10.09 -30.41
CA GLY A 130 13.39 9.58 -31.29
C GLY A 130 12.87 9.18 -32.67
N VAL A 131 11.75 8.44 -32.73
CA VAL A 131 11.12 8.02 -34.00
C VAL A 131 10.61 9.22 -34.79
N LYS A 132 9.93 10.20 -34.16
CA LYS A 132 9.50 11.43 -34.83
C LYS A 132 10.66 12.27 -35.36
N GLY A 133 11.79 12.31 -34.65
CA GLY A 133 13.03 12.96 -35.07
C GLY A 133 13.65 12.29 -36.30
N ALA A 134 13.73 10.96 -36.28
CA ALA A 134 14.27 10.16 -37.41
C ALA A 134 13.41 10.31 -38.68
N VAL A 135 12.07 10.25 -38.55
CA VAL A 135 11.16 10.44 -39.69
C VAL A 135 11.28 11.85 -40.29
N LYS A 136 11.42 12.87 -39.43
CA LYS A 136 11.61 14.26 -39.89
C LYS A 136 12.93 14.45 -40.61
N LYS A 137 14.02 13.79 -40.15
CA LYS A 137 15.33 13.82 -40.77
C LYS A 137 15.34 13.09 -42.13
N ALA A 138 14.67 11.93 -42.23
CA ALA A 138 14.50 11.18 -43.47
C ALA A 138 13.68 11.96 -44.52
N ARG A 139 12.58 12.59 -44.12
CA ARG A 139 11.77 13.47 -45.01
C ARG A 139 12.59 14.65 -45.55
N ARG A 140 13.44 15.26 -44.70
CA ARG A 140 14.32 16.38 -45.11
C ARG A 140 15.42 15.96 -46.09
N ALA A 141 15.96 14.74 -45.94
CA ALA A 141 16.94 14.16 -46.85
C ALA A 141 16.34 13.83 -48.22
N LEU A 142 15.08 13.35 -48.26
CA LEU A 142 14.35 13.07 -49.51
C LEU A 142 13.93 14.35 -50.26
N ALA A 143 13.58 15.41 -49.52
CA ALA A 143 13.22 16.69 -50.11
C ALA A 143 14.41 17.50 -50.68
N GLY A 144 15.64 17.18 -50.28
CA GLY A 144 16.87 17.84 -50.74
C GLY A 144 17.42 17.34 -52.09
N LYS A 145 16.91 16.24 -52.65
CA LYS A 145 17.32 15.71 -53.95
C LYS A 145 16.44 16.23 -55.09
N LYS A 146 16.67 17.49 -55.51
CA LYS A 146 16.13 17.99 -56.78
C LYS A 146 16.85 17.28 -57.96
N PRO A 147 16.11 16.77 -58.98
CA PRO A 147 16.74 16.20 -60.13
C PRO A 147 17.44 17.31 -60.98
N ALA A 148 18.71 17.10 -61.26
CA ALA A 148 19.45 17.97 -62.15
C ALA A 148 18.91 17.83 -63.59
N THR A 149 18.23 18.84 -64.09
CA THR A 149 17.82 18.95 -65.49
C THR A 149 19.06 19.15 -66.37
N LYS A 150 19.37 18.13 -67.15
CA LYS A 150 20.35 18.26 -68.27
C LYS A 150 19.82 19.25 -69.27
N LYS A 151 20.43 20.41 -69.41
CA LYS A 151 20.31 21.28 -70.54
C LYS A 151 21.08 20.65 -71.73
N SER A 152 20.36 20.20 -72.73
CA SER A 152 20.88 19.88 -74.06
C SER A 152 21.16 21.21 -74.79
N LYS A 153 22.40 21.41 -75.17
CA LYS A 153 22.80 22.45 -76.12
C LYS A 153 22.62 21.90 -77.56
N LYS A 154 21.93 22.67 -78.33
CA LYS A 154 22.17 22.76 -79.76
C LYS A 154 22.43 24.21 -80.13
#